data_cebd940a401e3be4580bcf4e5b589c99
#
_entry.id   cebd940a401e3be4580bcf4e5b589c99
#
_cell.length_a   1.000
_cell.length_b   1.000
_cell.length_c   1.000
_cell.angle_alpha   90.00
_cell.angle_beta   90.00
_cell.angle_gamma   90.00
#
_symmetry.space_group_name_H-M   'P 1'
#
loop_
_entity.id
_entity.type
_entity.pdbx_description
1 polymer ?
#
loop_
_entity_poly.entity_id
_entity_poly.type
_entity_poly.pdbx_seq_one_letter_code
_entity_poly.pdbx_strand_id
1 'polypeptide(L)'
;VAEDTGPADRGSTGEGEEEPHRSVDRKGGPGHTILLALALAVPVTKVAYTVGGGDAARDVFVAMEPENWPNVLIGMVLTDPLLASVLAVVTSRVVFALFAARGAVPVAGGVLRALQRTALTIVNPVAVGVVDACFFGPWWGLGTGLAAYALRRGIVVEYRTGRRRHHGRGAAQRTVSGPARDGRGYRPAPWLRNAAALEQWVALGLTAVVLPVLGFVSALDGQAWTSVVRCQVTEGTRTEDNRLIELSRKGAGVVGWNLDTEEISNGAGCAGEESLYVREPWWHG
;
A
#
# COMPACT_ATOMS: atom_id res chain seq x y z
N VAL A 1 45.77 -63.29 -37.15
CA VAL A 1 46.87 -62.79 -36.35
C VAL A 1 47.21 -61.40 -36.88
N ALA A 2 46.77 -60.33 -36.29
CA ALA A 2 47.30 -58.98 -36.43
C ALA A 2 46.81 -58.20 -35.21
N GLU A 3 47.74 -57.87 -34.35
CA GLU A 3 47.63 -56.88 -33.31
C GLU A 3 47.43 -55.52 -33.94
N ASP A 4 46.45 -54.76 -33.42
CA ASP A 4 46.34 -53.32 -33.71
C ASP A 4 46.27 -52.60 -32.38
N THR A 5 47.37 -51.91 -32.11
CA THR A 5 47.57 -51.03 -30.95
C THR A 5 47.00 -49.65 -31.24
N GLY A 6 45.83 -49.34 -30.65
CA GLY A 6 45.26 -48.02 -30.70
C GLY A 6 45.90 -47.05 -29.70
N PRO A 7 46.05 -45.76 -30.04
CA PRO A 7 46.74 -44.78 -29.20
C PRO A 7 45.86 -44.22 -28.07
N ALA A 8 46.55 -43.97 -26.95
CA ALA A 8 46.05 -43.38 -25.72
C ALA A 8 45.35 -42.02 -25.94
N ASP A 9 44.12 -41.97 -25.49
CA ASP A 9 43.35 -40.72 -25.36
C ASP A 9 43.79 -39.96 -24.10
N ARG A 10 44.28 -38.77 -24.34
CA ARG A 10 44.69 -37.82 -23.30
C ARG A 10 43.47 -37.19 -22.68
N GLY A 11 43.21 -37.54 -21.42
CA GLY A 11 42.20 -36.85 -20.60
C GLY A 11 42.47 -35.34 -20.50
N SER A 12 41.59 -34.59 -21.08
CA SER A 12 41.44 -33.17 -20.87
C SER A 12 40.69 -32.97 -19.56
N THR A 13 41.42 -32.74 -18.49
CA THR A 13 40.87 -32.17 -17.24
C THR A 13 40.45 -30.73 -17.51
N GLY A 14 39.19 -30.59 -17.91
CA GLY A 14 38.52 -29.28 -17.90
C GLY A 14 38.27 -28.86 -16.47
N GLU A 15 39.17 -28.05 -15.93
CA GLU A 15 38.88 -27.25 -14.75
C GLU A 15 37.68 -26.36 -15.08
N GLY A 16 36.49 -26.78 -14.59
CA GLY A 16 35.29 -25.95 -14.61
C GLY A 16 35.56 -24.76 -13.71
N GLU A 17 35.88 -23.61 -14.32
CA GLU A 17 35.72 -22.31 -13.68
C GLU A 17 34.28 -22.20 -13.25
N GLU A 18 34.02 -22.44 -11.96
CA GLU A 18 32.79 -22.03 -11.30
C GLU A 18 32.69 -20.51 -11.43
N GLU A 19 31.95 -20.03 -12.44
CA GLU A 19 31.51 -18.65 -12.48
C GLU A 19 30.83 -18.33 -11.15
N PRO A 20 31.33 -17.35 -10.40
CA PRO A 20 30.69 -16.93 -9.17
C PRO A 20 29.29 -16.47 -9.54
N HIS A 21 28.28 -17.22 -9.12
CA HIS A 21 26.90 -16.80 -9.12
C HIS A 21 26.84 -15.42 -8.46
N ARG A 22 26.92 -14.38 -9.27
CA ARG A 22 26.54 -13.03 -8.88
C ARG A 22 25.09 -13.09 -8.47
N SER A 23 24.85 -13.33 -7.21
CA SER A 23 23.60 -12.98 -6.55
C SER A 23 23.40 -11.52 -6.83
N VAL A 24 22.52 -11.22 -7.79
CA VAL A 24 22.05 -9.86 -8.04
C VAL A 24 21.24 -9.50 -6.81
N ASP A 25 21.96 -9.00 -5.80
CA ASP A 25 21.41 -8.34 -4.64
C ASP A 25 20.56 -7.18 -5.17
N ARG A 26 19.26 -7.46 -5.37
CA ARG A 26 18.27 -6.43 -5.64
C ARG A 26 18.12 -5.59 -4.37
N LYS A 27 19.13 -4.82 -4.06
CA LYS A 27 19.04 -3.76 -3.06
C LYS A 27 17.90 -2.86 -3.51
N GLY A 28 16.82 -2.84 -2.73
CA GLY A 28 15.72 -1.92 -2.93
C GLY A 28 16.30 -0.51 -3.04
N GLY A 29 15.94 0.21 -4.13
CA GLY A 29 16.48 1.55 -4.36
C GLY A 29 16.10 2.49 -3.19
N PRO A 30 16.78 3.65 -3.04
CA PRO A 30 16.59 4.61 -1.94
C PRO A 30 15.12 5.03 -1.77
N GLY A 31 14.33 5.02 -2.83
CA GLY A 31 12.89 5.31 -2.76
C GLY A 31 12.08 4.31 -1.93
N HIS A 32 12.49 3.05 -1.89
CA HIS A 32 11.80 2.04 -1.07
C HIS A 32 12.02 2.29 0.43
N THR A 33 13.23 2.67 0.80
CA THR A 33 13.59 3.01 2.19
C THR A 33 12.83 4.23 2.68
N ILE A 34 12.69 5.27 1.83
CA ILE A 34 11.93 6.48 2.17
C ILE A 34 10.45 6.16 2.37
N LEU A 35 9.84 5.37 1.50
CA LEU A 35 8.44 4.97 1.64
C LEU A 35 8.21 4.14 2.91
N LEU A 36 9.12 3.24 3.24
CA LEU A 36 9.04 2.46 4.47
C LEU A 36 9.19 3.35 5.71
N ALA A 37 10.13 4.30 5.69
CA ALA A 37 10.32 5.24 6.78
C ALA A 37 9.07 6.11 7.00
N LEU A 38 8.44 6.61 5.93
CA LEU A 38 7.17 7.36 6.02
C LEU A 38 6.02 6.49 6.55
N ALA A 39 5.91 5.25 6.09
CA ALA A 39 4.87 4.32 6.53
C ALA A 39 4.98 3.98 8.02
N LEU A 40 6.19 4.01 8.58
CA LEU A 40 6.43 3.82 10.01
C LEU A 40 6.31 5.12 10.82
N ALA A 41 6.75 6.25 10.26
CA ALA A 41 6.73 7.54 10.96
C ALA A 41 5.30 8.01 11.26
N VAL A 42 4.36 7.83 10.34
CA VAL A 42 2.98 8.31 10.49
C VAL A 42 2.28 7.67 11.71
N PRO A 43 2.22 6.34 11.88
CA PRO A 43 1.58 5.73 13.04
C PRO A 43 2.31 6.06 14.36
N VAL A 44 3.65 6.15 14.33
CA VAL A 44 4.41 6.57 15.52
C VAL A 44 4.07 7.99 15.92
N THR A 45 3.96 8.91 14.96
CA THR A 45 3.54 10.29 15.20
C THR A 45 2.11 10.34 15.75
N LYS A 46 1.19 9.51 15.21
CA LYS A 46 -0.19 9.42 15.70
C LYS A 46 -0.23 9.05 17.17
N VAL A 47 0.44 7.96 17.55
CA VAL A 47 0.48 7.50 18.94
C VAL A 47 1.10 8.57 19.82
N ALA A 48 2.29 9.08 19.46
CA ALA A 48 2.99 10.09 20.27
C ALA A 48 2.17 11.35 20.47
N TYR A 49 1.48 11.84 19.43
CA TYR A 49 0.62 13.01 19.53
C TYR A 49 -0.60 12.74 20.43
N THR A 50 -1.25 11.60 20.25
CA THR A 50 -2.48 11.25 20.96
C THR A 50 -2.24 11.07 22.47
N VAL A 51 -1.12 10.44 22.87
CA VAL A 51 -0.82 10.15 24.30
C VAL A 51 -0.02 11.27 24.99
N GLY A 52 0.38 12.31 24.28
CA GLY A 52 0.98 13.50 24.89
C GLY A 52 2.50 13.57 24.93
N GLY A 53 3.20 12.63 24.30
CA GLY A 53 4.65 12.72 24.23
C GLY A 53 5.37 11.43 23.84
N GLY A 54 6.69 11.55 23.64
CA GLY A 54 7.52 10.44 23.20
C GLY A 54 7.71 9.35 24.26
N ASP A 55 7.83 9.69 25.54
CA ASP A 55 7.97 8.72 26.63
C ASP A 55 6.69 7.91 26.81
N ALA A 56 5.53 8.59 26.87
CA ALA A 56 4.21 7.95 26.90
C ALA A 56 3.99 7.05 25.69
N ALA A 57 4.37 7.51 24.50
CA ALA A 57 4.27 6.70 23.29
C ALA A 57 5.13 5.43 23.37
N ARG A 58 6.34 5.52 23.92
CA ARG A 58 7.20 4.36 24.12
C ARG A 58 6.55 3.34 25.04
N ASP A 59 5.97 3.77 26.17
CA ASP A 59 5.29 2.89 27.11
C ASP A 59 4.08 2.21 26.47
N VAL A 60 3.30 2.96 25.68
CA VAL A 60 2.18 2.44 24.89
C VAL A 60 2.66 1.40 23.89
N PHE A 61 3.74 1.67 23.12
CA PHE A 61 4.26 0.69 22.16
C PHE A 61 4.81 -0.58 22.81
N VAL A 62 5.38 -0.47 24.00
CA VAL A 62 5.85 -1.63 24.77
C VAL A 62 4.67 -2.44 25.31
N ALA A 63 3.61 -1.78 25.75
CA ALA A 63 2.40 -2.44 26.25
C ALA A 63 1.52 -3.01 25.14
N MET A 64 1.58 -2.43 23.96
CA MET A 64 0.84 -2.89 22.78
C MET A 64 1.53 -4.13 22.21
N GLU A 65 0.80 -5.24 22.13
CA GLU A 65 1.30 -6.45 21.48
C GLU A 65 1.65 -6.16 19.99
N PRO A 66 2.76 -6.69 19.46
CA PRO A 66 3.22 -6.38 18.08
C PRO A 66 2.16 -6.68 17.00
N GLU A 67 1.27 -7.63 17.25
CA GLU A 67 0.16 -7.98 16.37
C GLU A 67 -0.90 -6.86 16.26
N ASN A 68 -0.95 -5.95 17.24
CA ASN A 68 -1.87 -4.81 17.27
C ASN A 68 -1.31 -3.53 16.61
N TRP A 69 -0.03 -3.50 16.26
CA TRP A 69 0.56 -2.33 15.59
C TRP A 69 -0.09 -1.97 14.25
N PRO A 70 -0.47 -2.93 13.40
CA PRO A 70 -1.21 -2.61 12.19
C PRO A 70 -2.55 -1.94 12.46
N ASN A 71 -3.14 -2.14 13.64
CA ASN A 71 -4.43 -1.55 14.01
C ASN A 71 -4.36 -0.02 14.09
N VAL A 72 -3.18 0.55 14.40
CA VAL A 72 -2.97 2.00 14.38
C VAL A 72 -3.18 2.55 12.96
N LEU A 73 -2.56 1.93 11.95
CA LEU A 73 -2.75 2.32 10.54
C LEU A 73 -4.18 2.08 10.07
N ILE A 74 -4.75 0.94 10.42
CA ILE A 74 -6.14 0.61 10.06
C ILE A 74 -7.09 1.61 10.71
N GLY A 75 -6.90 1.91 11.98
CA GLY A 75 -7.70 2.90 12.70
C GLY A 75 -7.67 4.27 12.02
N MET A 76 -6.47 4.78 11.69
CA MET A 76 -6.32 6.05 10.97
C MET A 76 -7.06 6.06 9.62
N VAL A 77 -6.96 4.98 8.86
CA VAL A 77 -7.65 4.86 7.56
C VAL A 77 -9.15 4.78 7.73
N LEU A 78 -9.65 4.11 8.77
CA LEU A 78 -11.10 3.95 8.99
C LEU A 78 -11.75 5.18 9.63
N THR A 79 -10.98 6.06 10.27
CA THR A 79 -11.50 7.30 10.87
C THR A 79 -11.47 8.48 9.90
N ASP A 80 -10.60 8.48 8.89
CA ASP A 80 -10.44 9.57 7.92
C ASP A 80 -10.86 9.14 6.50
N PRO A 81 -12.07 9.51 6.05
CA PRO A 81 -12.57 9.11 4.73
C PRO A 81 -11.73 9.66 3.58
N LEU A 82 -11.07 10.82 3.74
CA LEU A 82 -10.25 11.39 2.70
C LEU A 82 -8.94 10.60 2.54
N LEU A 83 -8.28 10.27 3.65
CA LEU A 83 -7.09 9.43 3.66
C LEU A 83 -7.39 8.05 3.07
N ALA A 84 -8.49 7.43 3.48
CA ALA A 84 -8.95 6.14 2.98
C ALA A 84 -9.17 6.16 1.47
N SER A 85 -9.92 7.16 0.97
CA SER A 85 -10.25 7.30 -0.45
C SER A 85 -8.99 7.50 -1.31
N VAL A 86 -8.06 8.38 -0.88
CA VAL A 86 -6.80 8.61 -1.61
C VAL A 86 -5.92 7.34 -1.59
N LEU A 87 -5.80 6.68 -0.45
CA LEU A 87 -5.06 5.42 -0.32
C LEU A 87 -5.66 4.33 -1.23
N ALA A 88 -6.97 4.20 -1.26
CA ALA A 88 -7.69 3.25 -2.10
C ALA A 88 -7.46 3.50 -3.60
N VAL A 89 -7.51 4.76 -4.05
CA VAL A 89 -7.21 5.16 -5.43
C VAL A 89 -5.78 4.84 -5.81
N VAL A 90 -4.80 5.20 -4.96
CA VAL A 90 -3.38 4.94 -5.19
C VAL A 90 -3.11 3.43 -5.25
N THR A 91 -3.61 2.66 -4.29
CA THR A 91 -3.46 1.20 -4.24
C THR A 91 -4.08 0.55 -5.47
N SER A 92 -5.30 0.95 -5.83
CA SER A 92 -5.99 0.49 -7.03
C SER A 92 -5.16 0.69 -8.30
N ARG A 93 -4.49 1.85 -8.42
CA ARG A 93 -3.61 2.16 -9.55
C ARG A 93 -2.34 1.31 -9.54
N VAL A 94 -1.67 1.19 -8.39
CA VAL A 94 -0.44 0.39 -8.24
C VAL A 94 -0.72 -1.07 -8.59
N VAL A 95 -1.79 -1.65 -8.05
CA VAL A 95 -2.21 -3.03 -8.34
C VAL A 95 -2.44 -3.21 -9.84
N PHE A 96 -3.16 -2.29 -10.49
CA PHE A 96 -3.39 -2.35 -11.93
C PHE A 96 -2.09 -2.23 -12.73
N ALA A 97 -1.18 -1.34 -12.34
CA ALA A 97 0.12 -1.19 -12.98
C ALA A 97 0.98 -2.48 -12.86
N LEU A 98 0.93 -3.15 -11.72
CA LEU A 98 1.60 -4.44 -11.50
C LEU A 98 1.02 -5.54 -12.39
N PHE A 99 -0.31 -5.64 -12.50
CA PHE A 99 -0.95 -6.58 -13.42
C PHE A 99 -0.60 -6.27 -14.88
N ALA A 100 -0.61 -5.00 -15.26
CA ALA A 100 -0.20 -4.57 -16.60
C ALA A 100 1.27 -4.95 -16.86
N ALA A 101 2.18 -4.71 -15.92
CA ALA A 101 3.59 -5.06 -16.05
C ALA A 101 3.82 -6.57 -16.20
N ARG A 102 3.01 -7.39 -15.53
CA ARG A 102 3.03 -8.86 -15.64
C ARG A 102 2.39 -9.39 -16.94
N GLY A 103 1.87 -8.52 -17.78
CA GLY A 103 1.25 -8.91 -19.05
C GLY A 103 -0.16 -9.49 -18.94
N ALA A 104 -0.82 -9.34 -17.79
CA ALA A 104 -2.18 -9.82 -17.59
C ALA A 104 -3.24 -9.01 -18.39
N VAL A 105 -2.88 -7.82 -18.91
CA VAL A 105 -3.77 -7.00 -19.73
C VAL A 105 -3.61 -7.41 -21.22
N PRO A 106 -4.64 -8.01 -21.84
CA PRO A 106 -4.53 -8.46 -23.24
C PRO A 106 -4.46 -7.28 -24.21
N VAL A 107 -3.44 -7.28 -25.07
CA VAL A 107 -3.13 -6.17 -26.01
C VAL A 107 -3.87 -6.31 -27.35
N ALA A 108 -4.22 -7.52 -27.78
CA ALA A 108 -4.82 -7.75 -29.10
C ALA A 108 -5.85 -8.91 -29.13
N GLY A 109 -6.84 -8.76 -29.97
CA GLY A 109 -7.63 -9.81 -30.64
C GLY A 109 -8.82 -10.39 -29.89
N GLY A 110 -9.99 -10.40 -30.55
CA GLY A 110 -11.20 -11.15 -30.20
C GLY A 110 -12.09 -10.53 -29.10
N VAL A 111 -13.37 -10.82 -29.18
CA VAL A 111 -14.42 -10.32 -28.26
C VAL A 111 -14.13 -10.71 -26.81
N LEU A 112 -13.68 -11.95 -26.57
CA LEU A 112 -13.39 -12.45 -25.22
C LEU A 112 -12.27 -11.65 -24.53
N ARG A 113 -11.22 -11.29 -25.27
CA ARG A 113 -10.11 -10.47 -24.73
C ARG A 113 -10.51 -9.01 -24.53
N ALA A 114 -11.41 -8.49 -25.36
CA ALA A 114 -11.99 -7.17 -25.16
C ALA A 114 -12.81 -7.15 -23.85
N LEU A 115 -13.65 -8.18 -23.65
CA LEU A 115 -14.43 -8.34 -22.42
C LEU A 115 -13.53 -8.47 -21.17
N GLN A 116 -12.50 -9.29 -21.23
CA GLN A 116 -11.53 -9.44 -20.13
C GLN A 116 -10.81 -8.13 -19.82
N ARG A 117 -10.44 -7.34 -20.84
CA ARG A 117 -9.83 -6.02 -20.63
C ARG A 117 -10.79 -5.06 -19.96
N THR A 118 -12.04 -5.00 -20.46
CA THR A 118 -13.09 -4.16 -19.89
C THR A 118 -13.36 -4.55 -18.43
N ALA A 119 -13.47 -5.85 -18.15
CA ALA A 119 -13.63 -6.36 -16.81
C ALA A 119 -12.47 -5.93 -15.89
N LEU A 120 -11.22 -6.13 -16.28
CA LEU A 120 -10.05 -5.70 -15.49
C LEU A 120 -9.99 -4.18 -15.31
N THR A 121 -10.49 -3.40 -16.26
CA THR A 121 -10.49 -1.94 -16.18
C THR A 121 -11.59 -1.40 -15.27
N ILE A 122 -12.74 -2.06 -15.23
CA ILE A 122 -13.94 -1.59 -14.51
C ILE A 122 -14.10 -2.27 -13.15
N VAL A 123 -13.90 -3.58 -13.06
CA VAL A 123 -14.18 -4.35 -11.83
C VAL A 123 -13.43 -3.83 -10.62
N ASN A 124 -12.14 -3.52 -10.78
CA ASN A 124 -11.36 -3.05 -9.65
C ASN A 124 -11.75 -1.62 -9.17
N PRO A 125 -11.96 -0.58 -10.04
CA PRO A 125 -12.51 0.69 -9.59
C PRO A 125 -13.87 0.57 -8.91
N VAL A 126 -14.74 -0.28 -9.46
CA VAL A 126 -16.06 -0.55 -8.86
C VAL A 126 -15.89 -1.23 -7.50
N ALA A 127 -15.05 -2.25 -7.38
CA ALA A 127 -14.79 -2.93 -6.11
C ALA A 127 -14.24 -1.97 -5.04
N VAL A 128 -13.27 -1.12 -5.41
CA VAL A 128 -12.71 -0.11 -4.50
C VAL A 128 -13.77 0.91 -4.12
N GLY A 129 -14.59 1.39 -5.06
CA GLY A 129 -15.69 2.30 -4.77
C GLY A 129 -16.78 1.69 -3.87
N VAL A 130 -17.11 0.40 -4.07
CA VAL A 130 -18.06 -0.30 -3.21
C VAL A 130 -17.52 -0.45 -1.78
N VAL A 131 -16.26 -0.83 -1.63
CA VAL A 131 -15.62 -0.93 -0.30
C VAL A 131 -15.66 0.43 0.40
N ASP A 132 -15.26 1.50 -0.28
CA ASP A 132 -15.27 2.85 0.28
C ASP A 132 -16.70 3.32 0.63
N ALA A 133 -17.68 2.97 -0.21
CA ALA A 133 -19.09 3.26 0.04
C ALA A 133 -19.64 2.54 1.28
N CYS A 134 -19.17 1.31 1.56
CA CYS A 134 -19.58 0.55 2.74
C CYS A 134 -19.10 1.19 4.05
N PHE A 135 -17.93 1.84 4.04
CA PHE A 135 -17.36 2.46 5.24
C PHE A 135 -17.79 3.92 5.42
N PHE A 136 -17.80 4.71 4.33
CA PHE A 136 -17.96 6.17 4.39
C PHE A 136 -19.20 6.70 3.68
N GLY A 137 -19.98 5.80 3.08
CA GLY A 137 -21.22 6.15 2.40
C GLY A 137 -21.08 6.31 0.88
N PRO A 138 -22.23 6.35 0.18
CA PRO A 138 -22.30 6.20 -1.27
C PRO A 138 -21.57 7.28 -2.06
N TRP A 139 -21.53 8.52 -1.54
CA TRP A 139 -20.86 9.64 -2.21
C TRP A 139 -19.34 9.49 -2.24
N TRP A 140 -18.75 9.01 -1.13
CA TRP A 140 -17.33 8.70 -1.05
C TRP A 140 -16.98 7.56 -2.01
N GLY A 141 -17.77 6.48 -2.00
CA GLY A 141 -17.54 5.36 -2.90
C GLY A 141 -17.67 5.73 -4.38
N LEU A 142 -18.63 6.58 -4.74
CA LEU A 142 -18.77 7.05 -6.11
C LEU A 142 -17.55 7.89 -6.53
N GLY A 143 -17.13 8.84 -5.69
CA GLY A 143 -15.96 9.69 -5.92
C GLY A 143 -14.69 8.88 -6.10
N THR A 144 -14.42 7.95 -5.16
CA THR A 144 -13.26 7.05 -5.17
C THR A 144 -13.25 6.14 -6.39
N GLY A 145 -14.40 5.52 -6.72
CA GLY A 145 -14.53 4.66 -7.89
C GLY A 145 -14.28 5.41 -9.20
N LEU A 146 -14.82 6.62 -9.36
CA LEU A 146 -14.61 7.45 -10.52
C LEU A 146 -13.14 7.93 -10.63
N ALA A 147 -12.53 8.35 -9.54
CA ALA A 147 -11.13 8.74 -9.51
C ALA A 147 -10.20 7.57 -9.85
N ALA A 148 -10.44 6.39 -9.26
CA ALA A 148 -9.70 5.18 -9.57
C ALA A 148 -9.86 4.75 -11.04
N TYR A 149 -11.03 4.90 -11.62
CA TYR A 149 -11.27 4.63 -13.04
C TYR A 149 -10.56 5.65 -13.94
N ALA A 150 -10.65 6.95 -13.63
CA ALA A 150 -10.02 8.01 -14.41
C ALA A 150 -8.49 7.82 -14.47
N LEU A 151 -7.86 7.55 -13.30
CA LEU A 151 -6.41 7.36 -13.19
C LEU A 151 -5.89 6.04 -13.81
N ARG A 152 -6.73 5.22 -14.42
CA ARG A 152 -6.33 4.02 -15.15
C ARG A 152 -6.30 4.19 -16.66
N ARG A 153 -7.03 5.16 -17.17
CA ARG A 153 -7.11 5.36 -18.64
C ARG A 153 -5.75 5.63 -19.26
N GLY A 154 -4.89 6.41 -18.58
CA GLY A 154 -3.55 6.70 -19.07
C GLY A 154 -2.65 5.48 -19.11
N ILE A 155 -2.70 4.62 -18.09
CA ILE A 155 -1.92 3.36 -18.09
C ILE A 155 -2.30 2.49 -19.30
N VAL A 156 -3.59 2.40 -19.63
CA VAL A 156 -4.07 1.63 -20.79
C VAL A 156 -3.53 2.23 -22.11
N VAL A 157 -3.51 3.57 -22.21
CA VAL A 157 -2.96 4.28 -23.40
C VAL A 157 -1.45 4.04 -23.52
N GLU A 158 -0.70 4.18 -22.44
CA GLU A 158 0.75 3.90 -22.41
C GLU A 158 1.08 2.46 -22.81
N TYR A 159 0.32 1.51 -22.31
CA TYR A 159 0.50 0.10 -22.61
C TYR A 159 0.22 -0.20 -24.10
N ARG A 160 -0.75 0.48 -24.70
CA ARG A 160 -1.07 0.35 -26.13
C ARG A 160 -0.02 1.01 -27.04
N THR A 161 0.62 2.09 -26.59
CA THR A 161 1.57 2.85 -27.40
C THR A 161 2.99 2.29 -27.40
N GLY A 162 3.24 1.20 -26.66
CA GLY A 162 4.44 0.41 -26.82
C GLY A 162 5.69 0.94 -26.13
N ARG A 163 5.58 1.62 -25.00
CA ARG A 163 6.73 1.91 -24.11
C ARG A 163 7.49 0.64 -23.69
N ARG A 164 6.89 -0.54 -23.93
CA ARG A 164 7.52 -1.87 -23.80
C ARG A 164 8.79 -2.06 -24.64
N ARG A 165 9.03 -1.22 -25.66
CA ARG A 165 10.20 -1.38 -26.57
C ARG A 165 11.53 -0.98 -25.95
N HIS A 166 11.58 -0.24 -24.86
CA HIS A 166 12.83 0.25 -24.32
C HIS A 166 13.49 -0.62 -23.24
N HIS A 167 12.76 -1.55 -22.61
CA HIS A 167 13.37 -2.43 -21.60
C HIS A 167 13.80 -3.79 -22.19
N GLY A 168 13.50 -4.08 -23.44
CA GLY A 168 13.81 -5.35 -24.10
C GLY A 168 15.05 -5.33 -25.01
N ARG A 169 15.87 -4.27 -24.99
CA ARG A 169 17.05 -4.17 -25.87
C ARG A 169 18.23 -5.10 -25.49
N GLY A 170 18.10 -5.84 -24.39
CA GLY A 170 19.11 -6.84 -23.98
C GLY A 170 18.73 -8.30 -24.24
N ALA A 171 17.50 -8.60 -24.65
CA ALA A 171 17.11 -9.97 -24.97
C ALA A 171 17.28 -10.21 -26.46
N ALA A 172 18.33 -10.98 -26.80
CA ALA A 172 18.68 -11.57 -28.05
C ALA A 172 17.62 -11.46 -29.17
N GLN A 173 18.07 -10.84 -30.23
CA GLN A 173 17.59 -10.87 -31.58
C GLN A 173 17.30 -12.31 -32.06
N ARG A 174 16.22 -12.93 -31.54
CA ARG A 174 15.67 -14.13 -32.19
C ARG A 174 14.88 -13.66 -33.37
N THR A 175 15.52 -13.70 -34.51
CA THR A 175 14.96 -13.68 -35.84
C THR A 175 13.95 -14.82 -35.97
N VAL A 176 12.74 -14.63 -35.54
CA VAL A 176 11.60 -15.40 -36.02
C VAL A 176 11.02 -14.59 -37.18
N SER A 177 11.32 -15.02 -38.38
CA SER A 177 10.73 -14.57 -39.63
C SER A 177 9.23 -14.89 -39.66
N GLY A 178 8.45 -14.10 -38.92
CA GLY A 178 7.00 -14.09 -39.05
C GLY A 178 6.59 -13.06 -40.11
N PRO A 179 5.52 -13.32 -40.89
CA PRO A 179 5.09 -12.42 -41.96
C PRO A 179 4.87 -11.01 -41.39
N ALA A 180 5.41 -10.02 -42.09
CA ALA A 180 5.30 -8.61 -41.75
C ALA A 180 3.82 -8.23 -41.58
N ARG A 181 3.35 -8.18 -40.35
CA ARG A 181 2.04 -7.65 -39.98
C ARG A 181 2.08 -6.16 -40.24
N ASP A 182 1.20 -5.72 -41.11
CA ASP A 182 1.01 -4.36 -41.56
C ASP A 182 1.34 -3.33 -40.47
N GLY A 183 2.37 -2.53 -40.72
CA GLY A 183 2.98 -1.58 -39.79
C GLY A 183 2.12 -0.35 -39.43
N ARG A 184 0.80 -0.50 -39.34
CA ARG A 184 -0.09 0.52 -38.75
C ARG A 184 -0.07 0.42 -37.25
N GLY A 185 1.08 0.75 -36.64
CA GLY A 185 1.16 0.98 -35.23
C GLY A 185 0.11 2.01 -34.81
N TYR A 186 -0.78 1.66 -33.85
CA TYR A 186 -1.73 2.59 -33.28
C TYR A 186 -0.98 3.83 -32.79
N ARG A 187 -1.17 4.95 -33.48
CA ARG A 187 -0.68 6.27 -33.06
C ARG A 187 -1.83 6.96 -32.32
N PRO A 188 -1.77 7.06 -30.99
CA PRO A 188 -2.81 7.77 -30.25
C PRO A 188 -2.81 9.25 -30.65
N ALA A 189 -3.98 9.85 -30.67
CA ALA A 189 -4.14 11.28 -30.90
C ALA A 189 -3.28 12.08 -29.89
N PRO A 190 -2.72 13.24 -30.27
CA PRO A 190 -1.83 14.03 -29.40
C PRO A 190 -2.45 14.34 -28.03
N TRP A 191 -3.75 14.65 -27.99
CA TRP A 191 -4.48 14.93 -26.77
C TRP A 191 -4.53 13.74 -25.80
N LEU A 192 -4.63 12.50 -26.30
CA LEU A 192 -4.57 11.29 -25.47
C LEU A 192 -3.20 11.09 -24.82
N ARG A 193 -2.13 11.47 -25.50
CA ARG A 193 -0.78 11.41 -24.95
C ARG A 193 -0.59 12.43 -23.84
N ASN A 194 -1.09 13.66 -24.06
CA ASN A 194 -1.04 14.71 -23.04
C ASN A 194 -1.90 14.36 -21.80
N ALA A 195 -3.10 13.80 -22.03
CA ALA A 195 -3.95 13.31 -20.96
C ALA A 195 -3.28 12.18 -20.14
N ALA A 196 -2.61 11.24 -20.80
CA ALA A 196 -1.86 10.18 -20.12
C ALA A 196 -0.67 10.73 -19.30
N ALA A 197 0.05 11.71 -19.83
CA ALA A 197 1.13 12.38 -19.11
C ALA A 197 0.61 13.15 -17.89
N LEU A 198 -0.49 13.91 -18.04
CA LEU A 198 -1.14 14.61 -16.93
C LEU A 198 -1.58 13.62 -15.83
N GLU A 199 -2.20 12.52 -16.23
CA GLU A 199 -2.62 11.48 -15.28
C GLU A 199 -1.44 10.90 -14.50
N GLN A 200 -0.27 10.71 -15.11
CA GLN A 200 0.94 10.27 -14.42
C GLN A 200 1.40 11.28 -13.37
N TRP A 201 1.40 12.58 -13.72
CA TRP A 201 1.76 13.64 -12.80
C TRP A 201 0.79 13.74 -11.62
N VAL A 202 -0.52 13.64 -11.91
CA VAL A 202 -1.55 13.62 -10.86
C VAL A 202 -1.35 12.44 -9.92
N ALA A 203 -1.12 11.24 -10.46
CA ALA A 203 -0.91 10.07 -9.63
C ALA A 203 0.39 10.14 -8.82
N LEU A 204 1.46 10.70 -9.39
CA LEU A 204 2.69 10.93 -8.67
C LEU A 204 2.45 11.94 -7.53
N GLY A 205 1.74 13.04 -7.79
CA GLY A 205 1.36 14.03 -6.79
C GLY A 205 0.51 13.43 -5.67
N LEU A 206 -0.50 12.61 -6.02
CA LEU A 206 -1.31 11.90 -5.03
C LEU A 206 -0.48 10.97 -4.14
N THR A 207 0.48 10.25 -4.73
CA THR A 207 1.28 9.27 -3.98
C THR A 207 2.40 9.92 -3.18
N ALA A 208 3.11 10.91 -3.76
CA ALA A 208 4.31 11.47 -3.16
C ALA A 208 4.05 12.70 -2.28
N VAL A 209 2.92 13.38 -2.45
CA VAL A 209 2.59 14.61 -1.73
C VAL A 209 1.29 14.45 -0.94
N VAL A 210 0.18 14.16 -1.62
CA VAL A 210 -1.14 14.19 -0.98
C VAL A 210 -1.26 13.10 0.08
N LEU A 211 -0.87 11.88 -0.23
CA LEU A 211 -0.98 10.76 0.73
C LEU A 211 -0.12 10.96 1.98
N PRO A 212 1.17 11.35 1.92
CA PRO A 212 1.94 11.69 3.12
C PRO A 212 1.34 12.86 3.91
N VAL A 213 0.92 13.93 3.25
CA VAL A 213 0.31 15.10 3.92
C VAL A 213 -0.94 14.69 4.67
N LEU A 214 -1.87 13.96 4.02
CA LEU A 214 -3.08 13.46 4.67
C LEU A 214 -2.75 12.51 5.82
N GLY A 215 -1.76 11.64 5.66
CA GLY A 215 -1.28 10.76 6.72
C GLY A 215 -0.81 11.55 7.95
N PHE A 216 -0.03 12.61 7.76
CA PHE A 216 0.41 13.47 8.88
C PHE A 216 -0.73 14.30 9.46
N VAL A 217 -1.64 14.84 8.64
CA VAL A 217 -2.82 15.56 9.13
C VAL A 217 -3.68 14.63 10.00
N SER A 218 -3.97 13.41 9.53
CA SER A 218 -4.70 12.41 10.28
C SER A 218 -3.93 11.92 11.54
N ALA A 219 -2.58 11.97 11.52
CA ALA A 219 -1.79 11.66 12.71
C ALA A 219 -1.91 12.73 13.81
N LEU A 220 -2.16 13.97 13.44
CA LEU A 220 -2.18 15.14 14.34
C LEU A 220 -3.61 15.68 14.60
N ASP A 221 -4.64 14.90 14.28
CA ASP A 221 -6.05 15.31 14.40
C ASP A 221 -6.62 15.23 15.83
N GLY A 222 -5.84 14.70 16.78
CA GLY A 222 -6.22 14.53 18.17
C GLY A 222 -7.20 13.39 18.44
N GLN A 223 -7.54 12.58 17.45
CA GLN A 223 -8.38 11.40 17.64
C GLN A 223 -7.54 10.20 18.08
N ALA A 224 -8.12 9.31 18.87
CA ALA A 224 -7.53 8.01 19.17
C ALA A 224 -7.51 7.13 17.91
N TRP A 225 -6.51 6.25 17.81
CA TRP A 225 -6.39 5.28 16.70
C TRP A 225 -7.23 4.03 16.88
N THR A 226 -7.84 3.88 18.05
CA THR A 226 -8.70 2.76 18.42
C THR A 226 -9.84 3.26 19.29
N SER A 227 -10.72 2.36 19.72
CA SER A 227 -11.85 2.71 20.56
C SER A 227 -11.41 3.36 21.87
N VAL A 228 -12.10 4.43 22.25
CA VAL A 228 -12.05 5.00 23.58
C VAL A 228 -13.16 4.34 24.38
N VAL A 229 -12.81 3.85 25.54
CA VAL A 229 -13.74 3.17 26.45
C VAL A 229 -13.70 3.81 27.82
N ARG A 230 -14.84 3.86 28.49
CA ARG A 230 -14.93 4.25 29.89
C ARG A 230 -15.00 2.99 30.73
N CYS A 231 -14.04 2.80 31.60
CA CYS A 231 -13.89 1.60 32.40
C CYS A 231 -13.74 1.95 33.89
N GLN A 232 -14.12 1.01 34.72
CA GLN A 232 -13.79 1.04 36.14
C GLN A 232 -12.34 0.58 36.30
N VAL A 233 -11.49 1.51 36.75
CA VAL A 233 -10.08 1.27 37.07
C VAL A 233 -9.94 1.21 38.58
N THR A 234 -9.35 0.12 39.09
CA THR A 234 -9.11 -0.05 40.51
C THR A 234 -7.65 0.25 40.82
N GLU A 235 -7.40 1.34 41.52
CA GLU A 235 -6.09 1.74 42.05
C GLU A 235 -6.07 1.58 43.58
N GLY A 236 -5.46 0.50 44.05
CA GLY A 236 -5.46 0.15 45.44
C GLY A 236 -6.87 -0.18 45.97
N THR A 237 -7.44 0.69 46.82
CA THR A 237 -8.79 0.53 47.38
C THR A 237 -9.86 1.40 46.71
N ARG A 238 -9.48 2.24 45.76
CA ARG A 238 -10.42 3.14 45.05
C ARG A 238 -10.73 2.57 43.69
N THR A 239 -11.99 2.66 43.30
CA THR A 239 -12.46 2.33 41.96
C THR A 239 -13.00 3.63 41.35
N GLU A 240 -12.43 4.05 40.23
CA GLU A 240 -12.80 5.28 39.57
C GLU A 240 -13.16 4.96 38.10
N ASP A 241 -14.09 5.73 37.55
CA ASP A 241 -14.48 5.62 36.13
C ASP A 241 -13.53 6.49 35.30
N ASN A 242 -12.61 5.84 34.56
CA ASN A 242 -11.60 6.53 33.79
C ASN A 242 -11.78 6.24 32.29
N ARG A 243 -11.31 7.17 31.45
CA ARG A 243 -11.29 7.05 30.00
C ARG A 243 -10.00 6.37 29.56
N LEU A 244 -10.13 5.25 28.85
CA LEU A 244 -8.99 4.47 28.36
C LEU A 244 -8.99 4.41 26.85
N ILE A 245 -7.83 4.60 26.22
CA ILE A 245 -7.58 4.19 24.83
C ILE A 245 -7.27 2.69 24.85
N GLU A 246 -8.09 1.87 24.23
CA GLU A 246 -7.94 0.42 24.25
C GLU A 246 -6.64 -0.02 23.54
N LEU A 247 -5.72 -0.68 24.24
CA LEU A 247 -4.50 -1.26 23.69
C LEU A 247 -4.65 -2.75 23.44
N SER A 248 -5.27 -3.46 24.38
CA SER A 248 -5.61 -4.87 24.23
C SER A 248 -6.82 -5.25 25.08
N ARG A 249 -7.53 -6.31 24.66
CA ARG A 249 -8.68 -6.83 25.39
C ARG A 249 -8.42 -8.28 25.79
N LYS A 250 -8.56 -8.57 27.08
CA LYS A 250 -8.39 -9.92 27.63
C LYS A 250 -9.66 -10.32 28.40
N GLY A 251 -10.51 -11.13 27.78
CA GLY A 251 -11.80 -11.49 28.37
C GLY A 251 -12.72 -10.28 28.56
N ALA A 252 -13.16 -10.03 29.80
CA ALA A 252 -13.99 -8.89 30.16
C ALA A 252 -13.17 -7.63 30.52
N GLY A 253 -11.84 -7.73 30.61
CA GLY A 253 -10.95 -6.63 30.97
C GLY A 253 -10.32 -5.98 29.74
N VAL A 254 -10.02 -4.68 29.87
CA VAL A 254 -9.32 -3.87 28.87
C VAL A 254 -8.03 -3.36 29.49
N VAL A 255 -6.92 -3.57 28.79
CA VAL A 255 -5.66 -2.86 29.06
C VAL A 255 -5.65 -1.64 28.16
N GLY A 256 -5.50 -0.46 28.73
CA GLY A 256 -5.55 0.78 27.98
C GLY A 256 -4.65 1.86 28.54
N TRP A 257 -4.43 2.88 27.71
CA TRP A 257 -3.83 4.13 28.12
C TRP A 257 -4.89 4.99 28.82
N ASN A 258 -4.68 5.28 30.09
CA ASN A 258 -5.57 6.11 30.89
C ASN A 258 -5.32 7.60 30.54
N LEU A 259 -6.36 8.28 30.09
CA LEU A 259 -6.28 9.69 29.68
C LEU A 259 -6.24 10.65 30.88
N ASP A 260 -6.68 10.19 32.06
CA ASP A 260 -6.77 11.02 33.25
C ASP A 260 -5.47 10.95 34.10
N THR A 261 -4.83 9.78 34.18
CA THR A 261 -3.58 9.57 34.93
C THR A 261 -2.32 9.55 34.03
N GLU A 262 -2.48 9.50 32.71
CA GLU A 262 -1.37 9.37 31.75
C GLU A 262 -0.50 8.11 31.98
N GLU A 263 -1.13 7.01 32.38
CA GLU A 263 -0.48 5.72 32.66
C GLU A 263 -1.25 4.56 32.04
N ILE A 264 -0.59 3.39 31.94
CA ILE A 264 -1.24 2.16 31.48
C ILE A 264 -2.03 1.56 32.65
N SER A 265 -3.33 1.40 32.43
CA SER A 265 -4.24 0.89 33.45
C SER A 265 -5.06 -0.30 32.93
N ASN A 266 -5.51 -1.14 33.87
CA ASN A 266 -6.41 -2.24 33.62
C ASN A 266 -7.83 -1.85 34.04
N GLY A 267 -8.75 -1.86 33.08
CA GLY A 267 -10.15 -1.53 33.32
C GLY A 267 -11.06 -2.75 33.23
N ALA A 268 -12.13 -2.72 33.98
CA ALA A 268 -13.21 -3.69 33.94
C ALA A 268 -14.56 -2.99 33.76
N GLY A 269 -15.59 -3.72 33.31
CA GLY A 269 -16.93 -3.15 33.14
C GLY A 269 -16.96 -2.03 32.07
N CYS A 270 -16.18 -2.15 31.04
CA CYS A 270 -15.95 -1.10 30.06
C CYS A 270 -17.16 -0.88 29.14
N ALA A 271 -17.53 0.39 28.94
CA ALA A 271 -18.51 0.85 27.95
C ALA A 271 -17.80 1.68 26.87
N GLY A 272 -18.17 1.47 25.59
CA GLY A 272 -17.64 2.27 24.48
C GLY A 272 -18.06 3.73 24.59
N GLU A 273 -17.15 4.64 24.27
CA GLU A 273 -17.43 6.07 24.15
C GLU A 273 -17.58 6.43 22.66
N GLU A 274 -18.56 7.29 22.34
CA GLU A 274 -18.79 7.70 20.93
C GLU A 274 -17.70 8.67 20.44
N SER A 275 -17.10 9.44 21.35
CA SER A 275 -16.07 10.41 20.97
C SER A 275 -14.68 9.78 20.97
N LEU A 276 -14.05 9.82 19.79
CA LEU A 276 -12.65 9.42 19.64
C LEU A 276 -11.67 10.57 19.94
N TYR A 277 -12.16 11.80 20.16
CA TYR A 277 -11.29 12.94 20.43
C TYR A 277 -10.74 12.88 21.88
N VAL A 278 -9.42 12.82 21.98
CA VAL A 278 -8.69 12.74 23.23
C VAL A 278 -7.78 13.94 23.45
N ARG A 279 -7.50 14.69 22.38
CA ARG A 279 -6.69 15.91 22.38
C ARG A 279 -7.22 16.88 21.33
N GLU A 280 -6.96 18.17 21.50
CA GLU A 280 -7.25 19.17 20.47
C GLU A 280 -6.35 18.93 19.23
N PRO A 281 -6.91 19.06 17.99
CA PRO A 281 -6.11 19.01 16.78
C PRO A 281 -5.02 20.09 16.77
N TRP A 282 -3.84 19.79 16.21
CA TRP A 282 -2.70 20.71 16.20
C TRP A 282 -2.98 22.07 15.52
N TRP A 283 -3.99 22.14 14.65
CA TRP A 283 -4.37 23.37 13.95
C TRP A 283 -5.33 24.26 14.72
N HIS A 284 -5.71 23.91 15.94
CA HIS A 284 -6.54 24.69 16.86
C HIS A 284 -5.73 25.37 17.97
N GLY A 285 -4.42 25.11 18.05
CA GLY A 285 -3.51 25.66 19.02
C GLY A 285 -2.88 27.00 18.66
#